data_f2e46ed5979b9bd8e5b66da813347316
#
_entry.id   f2e46ed5979b9bd8e5b66da813347316
#
_cell.length_a   1.000
_cell.length_b   1.000
_cell.length_c   1.000
_cell.angle_alpha   90.00
_cell.angle_beta   90.00
_cell.angle_gamma   90.00
#
_symmetry.space_group_name_H-M   'P 1'
#
loop_
_entity.id
_entity.type
_entity.pdbx_description
1 polymer ?
#
loop_
_entity_poly.entity_id
_entity_poly.type
_entity_poly.pdbx_seq_one_letter_code
_entity_poly.pdbx_strand_id
1 'polypeptide(L)'
;MQDYELSILEQYPIIVKSTRKTRGAFFCDTDQGFLLLREAGMSKRRILAVQKLCSHLEEEGYARTDQLIPNQTGEYVSTSEEGRNYILKRWFRGRECDIRKGKELLEGTANLAHLHRFMTEIPEGENAAKCSIRDEYARHNQQLKKIRKFMRNQSPLGEFEMEFLKCFDRIFQWAEAAFEE
;
A
#
# COMPACT_ATOMS: atom_id res chain seq x y z
N MET A 1 10.70 -25.79 -8.54
CA MET A 1 9.48 -25.00 -8.80
C MET A 1 9.98 -23.66 -9.30
N GLN A 2 9.93 -23.42 -10.62
CA GLN A 2 10.31 -22.13 -11.19
C GLN A 2 9.26 -21.13 -10.72
N ASP A 3 9.71 -20.14 -9.97
CA ASP A 3 8.85 -19.03 -9.58
C ASP A 3 8.68 -18.16 -10.82
N TYR A 4 7.62 -18.38 -11.57
CA TYR A 4 7.24 -17.59 -12.78
C TYR A 4 7.26 -16.08 -12.52
N GLU A 5 7.05 -15.69 -11.26
CA GLU A 5 7.12 -14.30 -10.82
C GLU A 5 8.54 -13.73 -10.93
N LEU A 6 9.59 -14.55 -10.88
CA LEU A 6 10.96 -14.08 -10.95
C LEU A 6 11.45 -13.83 -12.37
N SER A 7 10.82 -14.44 -13.40
CA SER A 7 11.14 -14.16 -14.80
C SER A 7 10.89 -12.69 -15.17
N ILE A 8 9.98 -12.03 -14.44
CA ILE A 8 9.70 -10.60 -14.64
C ILE A 8 10.94 -9.71 -14.37
N LEU A 9 11.89 -10.17 -13.53
CA LEU A 9 13.12 -9.44 -13.22
C LEU A 9 14.04 -9.29 -14.42
N GLU A 10 13.93 -10.16 -15.43
CA GLU A 10 14.66 -10.07 -16.69
C GLU A 10 14.27 -8.83 -17.51
N GLN A 11 13.10 -8.23 -17.23
CA GLN A 11 12.65 -6.99 -17.87
C GLN A 11 13.34 -5.74 -17.29
N TYR A 12 14.13 -5.88 -16.23
CA TYR A 12 14.80 -4.77 -15.55
C TYR A 12 16.31 -4.76 -15.83
N PRO A 13 16.93 -3.58 -15.93
CA PRO A 13 18.38 -3.47 -16.15
C PRO A 13 19.16 -3.67 -14.84
N ILE A 14 19.03 -4.84 -14.22
CA ILE A 14 19.63 -5.20 -12.92
C ILE A 14 20.26 -6.58 -12.98
N ILE A 15 21.25 -6.82 -12.14
CA ILE A 15 21.83 -8.15 -11.90
C ILE A 15 21.35 -8.64 -10.55
N VAL A 16 20.55 -9.68 -10.55
CA VAL A 16 20.00 -10.29 -9.34
C VAL A 16 21.02 -11.28 -8.76
N LYS A 17 21.42 -11.07 -7.51
CA LYS A 17 22.33 -11.96 -6.77
C LYS A 17 21.56 -13.03 -6.00
N SER A 18 20.50 -12.64 -5.34
CA SER A 18 19.62 -13.56 -4.62
C SER A 18 18.21 -13.00 -4.47
N THR A 19 17.24 -13.91 -4.31
CA THR A 19 15.84 -13.55 -4.05
C THR A 19 15.31 -14.30 -2.84
N ARG A 20 14.40 -13.66 -2.11
CA ARG A 20 13.70 -14.26 -0.98
C ARG A 20 12.24 -13.86 -0.99
N LYS A 21 11.34 -14.84 -0.98
CA LYS A 21 9.91 -14.60 -0.85
C LYS A 21 9.58 -14.00 0.53
N THR A 22 8.74 -13.01 0.54
CA THR A 22 8.20 -12.37 1.74
C THR A 22 6.68 -12.22 1.58
N ARG A 23 5.99 -11.54 2.50
CA ARG A 23 4.52 -11.39 2.45
C ARG A 23 4.07 -10.66 1.18
N GLY A 24 3.63 -11.42 0.17
CA GLY A 24 3.11 -10.88 -1.09
C GLY A 24 4.12 -10.15 -1.98
N ALA A 25 5.43 -10.42 -1.79
CA ALA A 25 6.50 -9.80 -2.56
C ALA A 25 7.76 -10.67 -2.59
N PHE A 26 8.74 -10.29 -3.42
CA PHE A 26 10.07 -10.86 -3.46
C PHE A 26 11.10 -9.79 -3.10
N PHE A 27 11.87 -10.05 -2.07
CA PHE A 27 13.03 -9.27 -1.73
C PHE A 27 14.20 -9.72 -2.63
N CYS A 28 14.81 -8.77 -3.34
CA CYS A 28 15.88 -9.00 -4.29
C CYS A 28 17.16 -8.29 -3.82
N ASP A 29 18.25 -9.05 -3.68
CA ASP A 29 19.59 -8.49 -3.54
C ASP A 29 20.18 -8.37 -4.95
N THR A 30 20.57 -7.15 -5.34
CA THR A 30 21.00 -6.84 -6.70
C THR A 30 22.31 -6.05 -6.70
N ASP A 31 22.85 -5.81 -7.89
CA ASP A 31 23.99 -4.91 -8.10
C ASP A 31 23.67 -3.44 -7.75
N GLN A 32 22.39 -3.05 -7.84
CA GLN A 32 21.89 -1.70 -7.49
C GLN A 32 21.41 -1.59 -6.04
N GLY A 33 21.67 -2.61 -5.21
CA GLY A 33 21.22 -2.66 -3.82
C GLY A 33 19.98 -3.54 -3.62
N PHE A 34 19.23 -3.25 -2.56
CA PHE A 34 18.04 -4.04 -2.22
C PHE A 34 16.82 -3.51 -2.92
N LEU A 35 16.10 -4.39 -3.61
CA LEU A 35 14.87 -4.08 -4.32
C LEU A 35 13.74 -4.99 -3.83
N LEU A 36 12.51 -4.57 -4.06
CA LEU A 36 11.30 -5.34 -3.74
C LEU A 36 10.42 -5.45 -4.98
N LEU A 37 10.27 -6.66 -5.48
CA LEU A 37 9.31 -7.00 -6.54
C LEU A 37 7.97 -7.38 -5.92
N ARG A 38 6.89 -6.76 -6.36
CA ARG A 38 5.54 -7.12 -5.92
C ARG A 38 4.51 -6.94 -7.02
N GLU A 39 3.41 -7.67 -6.92
CA GLU A 39 2.25 -7.45 -7.78
C GLU A 39 1.69 -6.04 -7.59
N ALA A 40 1.33 -5.39 -8.69
CA ALA A 40 0.77 -4.04 -8.69
C ALA A 40 -0.70 -4.10 -8.26
N GLY A 41 -0.97 -3.78 -6.99
CA GLY A 41 -2.32 -3.74 -6.42
C GLY A 41 -3.13 -2.48 -6.75
N MET A 42 -2.64 -1.65 -7.69
CA MET A 42 -3.29 -0.39 -8.08
C MET A 42 -3.17 -0.12 -9.58
N SER A 43 -3.98 0.81 -10.10
CA SER A 43 -3.96 1.18 -11.51
C SER A 43 -2.63 1.84 -11.92
N LYS A 44 -2.24 1.67 -13.20
CA LYS A 44 -1.04 2.29 -13.80
C LYS A 44 -0.98 3.80 -13.54
N ARG A 45 -2.12 4.49 -13.67
CA ARG A 45 -2.25 5.93 -13.39
C ARG A 45 -1.89 6.27 -11.93
N ARG A 46 -2.37 5.47 -10.97
CA ARG A 46 -2.07 5.69 -9.54
C ARG A 46 -0.61 5.40 -9.22
N ILE A 47 -0.02 4.39 -9.84
CA ILE A 47 1.41 4.08 -9.73
C ILE A 47 2.26 5.26 -10.18
N LEU A 48 1.94 5.84 -11.34
CA LEU A 48 2.65 7.01 -11.87
C LEU A 48 2.50 8.24 -10.97
N ALA A 49 1.32 8.45 -10.38
CA ALA A 49 1.10 9.55 -9.43
C ALA A 49 1.93 9.37 -8.16
N VAL A 50 1.99 8.15 -7.61
CA VAL A 50 2.85 7.83 -6.45
C VAL A 50 4.32 8.03 -6.79
N GLN A 51 4.78 7.60 -7.98
CA GLN A 51 6.17 7.80 -8.38
C GLN A 51 6.52 9.29 -8.52
N LYS A 52 5.66 10.10 -9.11
CA LYS A 52 5.86 11.55 -9.18
C LYS A 52 5.99 12.18 -7.79
N LEU A 53 5.14 11.76 -6.87
CA LEU A 53 5.21 12.18 -5.48
C LEU A 53 6.54 11.79 -4.83
N CYS A 54 6.96 10.54 -4.98
CA CYS A 54 8.24 10.07 -4.42
C CYS A 54 9.43 10.83 -5.01
N SER A 55 9.42 11.12 -6.31
CA SER A 55 10.47 11.91 -6.96
C SER A 55 10.52 13.34 -6.43
N HIS A 56 9.36 14.00 -6.31
CA HIS A 56 9.28 15.33 -5.72
C HIS A 56 9.81 15.36 -4.28
N LEU A 57 9.41 14.42 -3.44
CA LEU A 57 9.88 14.31 -2.06
C LEU A 57 11.42 14.14 -2.00
N GLU A 58 12.01 13.37 -2.91
CA GLU A 58 13.46 13.17 -2.97
C GLU A 58 14.18 14.45 -3.41
N GLU A 59 13.65 15.18 -4.40
CA GLU A 59 14.15 16.47 -4.88
C GLU A 59 14.15 17.52 -3.77
N GLU A 60 13.11 17.52 -2.92
CA GLU A 60 13.00 18.39 -1.75
C GLU A 60 13.86 17.92 -0.55
N GLY A 61 14.58 16.82 -0.68
CA GLY A 61 15.50 16.31 0.33
C GLY A 61 14.94 15.23 1.27
N TYR A 62 13.74 14.75 1.05
CA TYR A 62 13.18 13.60 1.77
C TYR A 62 13.51 12.29 1.05
N ALA A 63 14.71 11.77 1.27
CA ALA A 63 15.25 10.59 0.56
C ALA A 63 14.73 9.22 1.06
N ARG A 64 13.79 9.17 1.99
CA ARG A 64 13.29 7.92 2.60
C ARG A 64 12.03 7.40 1.91
N THR A 65 12.05 7.36 0.58
CA THR A 65 10.94 6.86 -0.23
C THR A 65 11.29 5.55 -0.92
N ASP A 66 10.30 4.73 -1.17
CA ASP A 66 10.42 3.46 -1.87
C ASP A 66 10.21 3.66 -3.40
N GLN A 67 11.07 4.43 -4.01
CA GLN A 67 11.04 4.79 -5.43
C GLN A 67 10.93 3.57 -6.34
N LEU A 68 10.12 3.70 -7.39
CA LEU A 68 10.00 2.68 -8.42
C LEU A 68 11.23 2.66 -9.33
N ILE A 69 11.61 1.47 -9.74
CA ILE A 69 12.67 1.22 -10.71
C ILE A 69 12.00 1.01 -12.08
N PRO A 70 12.37 1.78 -13.11
CA PRO A 70 11.83 1.56 -14.45
C PRO A 70 12.41 0.28 -15.05
N ASN A 71 11.62 -0.39 -15.88
CA ASN A 71 12.09 -1.51 -16.68
C ASN A 71 12.93 -1.04 -17.89
N GLN A 72 13.43 -1.97 -18.69
CA GLN A 72 14.27 -1.67 -19.87
C GLN A 72 13.58 -0.77 -20.92
N THR A 73 12.25 -0.72 -20.92
CA THR A 73 11.47 0.18 -21.79
C THR A 73 11.16 1.54 -21.16
N GLY A 74 11.63 1.78 -19.92
CA GLY A 74 11.39 3.01 -19.18
C GLY A 74 10.03 3.06 -18.46
N GLU A 75 9.28 1.95 -18.44
CA GLU A 75 8.00 1.88 -17.75
C GLU A 75 8.15 1.38 -16.31
N TYR A 76 7.30 1.88 -15.41
CA TYR A 76 7.30 1.47 -13.99
C TYR A 76 6.45 0.22 -13.70
N VAL A 77 5.70 -0.25 -14.69
CA VAL A 77 4.88 -1.47 -14.57
C VAL A 77 5.35 -2.47 -15.61
N SER A 78 5.69 -3.65 -15.16
CA SER A 78 6.01 -4.79 -16.01
C SER A 78 4.89 -5.81 -15.95
N THR A 79 4.57 -6.42 -17.10
CA THR A 79 3.51 -7.43 -17.19
C THR A 79 4.13 -8.80 -17.40
N SER A 80 3.70 -9.79 -16.61
CA SER A 80 4.10 -11.18 -16.79
C SER A 80 3.39 -11.81 -18.00
N GLU A 81 3.87 -12.98 -18.43
CA GLU A 81 3.25 -13.78 -19.49
C GLU A 81 1.78 -14.17 -19.17
N GLU A 82 1.45 -14.27 -17.88
CA GLU A 82 0.09 -14.52 -17.38
C GLU A 82 -0.80 -13.27 -17.33
N GLY A 83 -0.30 -12.11 -17.78
CA GLY A 83 -1.03 -10.85 -17.77
C GLY A 83 -1.11 -10.15 -16.40
N ARG A 84 -0.34 -10.58 -15.40
CA ARG A 84 -0.25 -9.91 -14.10
C ARG A 84 0.73 -8.76 -14.17
N ASN A 85 0.39 -7.67 -13.51
CA ASN A 85 1.22 -6.48 -13.44
C ASN A 85 2.08 -6.48 -12.18
N TYR A 86 3.35 -6.14 -12.35
CA TYR A 86 4.34 -6.06 -11.29
C TYR A 86 5.02 -4.70 -11.27
N ILE A 87 5.49 -4.31 -10.09
CA ILE A 87 6.33 -3.14 -9.86
C ILE A 87 7.58 -3.57 -9.12
N LEU A 88 8.72 -2.99 -9.48
CA LEU A 88 9.98 -3.11 -8.78
C LEU A 88 10.30 -1.78 -8.11
N LYS A 89 10.67 -1.81 -6.84
CA LYS A 89 10.94 -0.59 -6.09
C LYS A 89 12.17 -0.72 -5.20
N ARG A 90 12.81 0.40 -4.90
CA ARG A 90 13.90 0.46 -3.92
C ARG A 90 13.43 -0.06 -2.58
N TRP A 91 14.32 -0.75 -1.91
CA TRP A 91 14.09 -1.25 -0.56
C TRP A 91 15.33 -1.03 0.30
N PHE A 92 15.17 -1.19 1.57
CA PHE A 92 16.23 -0.96 2.55
C PHE A 92 16.32 -2.12 3.53
N ARG A 93 17.48 -2.28 4.13
CA ARG A 93 17.63 -3.16 5.29
C ARG A 93 17.09 -2.45 6.52
N GLY A 94 16.24 -3.15 7.25
CA GLY A 94 15.67 -2.62 8.46
C GLY A 94 14.81 -3.67 9.16
N ARG A 95 14.36 -3.34 10.33
CA ARG A 95 13.33 -4.06 11.06
C ARG A 95 12.12 -3.15 11.25
N GLU A 96 10.99 -3.75 11.49
CA GLU A 96 9.79 -3.01 11.86
C GLU A 96 10.01 -2.26 13.19
N CYS A 97 9.37 -1.10 13.31
CA CYS A 97 9.35 -0.30 14.53
C CYS A 97 8.68 -1.11 15.66
N ASP A 98 9.34 -1.21 16.81
CA ASP A 98 8.74 -1.78 18.00
C ASP A 98 7.98 -0.68 18.77
N ILE A 99 6.66 -0.65 18.60
CA ILE A 99 5.78 0.35 19.24
C ILE A 99 5.80 0.32 20.78
N ARG A 100 6.33 -0.74 21.38
CA ARG A 100 6.51 -0.83 22.85
C ARG A 100 7.71 -0.05 23.34
N LYS A 101 8.63 0.33 22.43
CA LYS A 101 9.80 1.14 22.75
C LYS A 101 9.50 2.61 22.48
N GLY A 102 9.32 3.37 23.54
CA GLY A 102 8.97 4.79 23.46
C GLY A 102 9.90 5.60 22.54
N LYS A 103 11.21 5.30 22.54
CA LYS A 103 12.17 5.96 21.64
C LYS A 103 11.85 5.71 20.16
N GLU A 104 11.59 4.45 19.78
CA GLU A 104 11.27 4.10 18.38
C GLU A 104 9.93 4.69 17.94
N LEU A 105 8.96 4.74 18.85
CA LEU A 105 7.67 5.40 18.61
C LEU A 105 7.84 6.91 18.36
N LEU A 106 8.64 7.59 19.18
CA LEU A 106 8.93 9.02 18.99
C LEU A 106 9.66 9.28 17.68
N GLU A 107 10.65 8.47 17.35
CA GLU A 107 11.39 8.58 16.07
C GLU A 107 10.45 8.35 14.87
N GLY A 108 9.55 7.37 14.95
CA GLY A 108 8.54 7.11 13.90
C GLY A 108 7.57 8.28 13.74
N THR A 109 7.08 8.84 14.84
CA THR A 109 6.19 10.00 14.84
C THR A 109 6.87 11.25 14.30
N ALA A 110 8.12 11.49 14.69
CA ALA A 110 8.92 12.60 14.18
C ALA A 110 9.16 12.48 12.66
N ASN A 111 9.45 11.26 12.17
CA ASN A 111 9.60 11.02 10.74
C ASN A 111 8.29 11.25 9.97
N LEU A 112 7.15 10.85 10.52
CA LEU A 112 5.84 11.12 9.92
C LEU A 112 5.53 12.62 9.87
N ALA A 113 5.78 13.36 10.96
CA ALA A 113 5.62 14.81 10.99
C ALA A 113 6.54 15.51 9.98
N HIS A 114 7.77 15.00 9.81
CA HIS A 114 8.71 15.51 8.83
C HIS A 114 8.19 15.28 7.40
N LEU A 115 7.70 14.08 7.09
CA LEU A 115 7.06 13.77 5.80
C LEU A 115 5.88 14.72 5.52
N HIS A 116 5.00 14.95 6.50
CA HIS A 116 3.85 15.83 6.34
C HIS A 116 4.25 17.27 5.95
N ARG A 117 5.36 17.79 6.45
CA ARG A 117 5.87 19.12 6.06
C ARG A 117 6.20 19.19 4.57
N PHE A 118 6.84 18.16 4.01
CA PHE A 118 7.12 18.09 2.58
C PHE A 118 5.85 17.92 1.74
N MET A 119 4.83 17.25 2.29
CA MET A 119 3.58 17.02 1.57
C MET A 119 2.67 18.25 1.49
N THR A 120 2.88 19.30 2.30
CA THR A 120 2.08 20.53 2.24
C THR A 120 2.36 21.38 1.00
N GLU A 121 3.52 21.22 0.37
CA GLU A 121 3.97 22.02 -0.77
C GLU A 121 3.77 21.31 -2.11
N ILE A 122 3.10 20.17 -2.12
CA ILE A 122 2.86 19.42 -3.35
C ILE A 122 1.84 20.17 -4.21
N PRO A 123 2.21 20.58 -5.43
CA PRO A 123 1.26 21.19 -6.36
C PRO A 123 0.10 20.22 -6.62
N GLU A 124 -1.14 20.72 -6.57
CA GLU A 124 -2.30 19.92 -6.93
C GLU A 124 -2.08 19.36 -8.35
N GLY A 125 -1.80 18.07 -8.44
CA GLY A 125 -1.67 17.40 -9.74
C GLY A 125 -3.03 17.36 -10.41
N GLU A 126 -3.10 17.72 -11.68
CA GLU A 126 -4.32 17.73 -12.51
C GLU A 126 -5.13 16.41 -12.47
N ASN A 127 -4.63 15.41 -11.79
CA ASN A 127 -5.16 14.06 -11.79
C ASN A 127 -5.05 13.32 -10.45
N ALA A 128 -4.90 14.02 -9.34
CA ALA A 128 -5.09 13.37 -8.04
C ALA A 128 -6.54 12.88 -8.01
N ALA A 129 -6.74 11.57 -8.06
CA ALA A 129 -8.05 11.02 -7.77
C ALA A 129 -8.41 11.55 -6.38
N LYS A 130 -9.43 12.40 -6.31
CA LYS A 130 -9.97 12.88 -5.05
C LYS A 130 -10.46 11.66 -4.27
N CYS A 131 -9.54 11.03 -3.55
CA CYS A 131 -9.90 10.00 -2.58
C CYS A 131 -10.31 10.76 -1.33
N SER A 132 -11.55 11.18 -1.28
CA SER A 132 -12.13 11.73 -0.07
C SER A 132 -12.19 10.60 0.94
N ILE A 133 -11.50 10.74 2.09
CA ILE A 133 -11.65 9.85 3.24
C ILE A 133 -13.15 9.71 3.57
N ARG A 134 -13.89 10.78 3.46
CA ARG A 134 -15.33 10.82 3.67
C ARG A 134 -16.09 9.87 2.73
N ASP A 135 -15.75 9.85 1.43
CA ASP A 135 -16.40 8.95 0.46
C ASP A 135 -16.04 7.48 0.76
N GLU A 136 -14.84 7.23 1.25
CA GLU A 136 -14.40 5.90 1.66
C GLU A 136 -15.16 5.42 2.90
N TYR A 137 -15.33 6.28 3.91
CA TYR A 137 -16.17 5.98 5.08
C TYR A 137 -17.62 5.73 4.68
N ALA A 138 -18.22 6.58 3.85
CA ALA A 138 -19.59 6.40 3.34
C ALA A 138 -19.76 5.03 2.67
N ARG A 139 -18.80 4.65 1.83
CA ARG A 139 -18.81 3.36 1.13
C ARG A 139 -18.71 2.21 2.11
N HIS A 140 -17.80 2.28 3.10
CA HIS A 140 -17.64 1.23 4.11
C HIS A 140 -18.87 1.11 5.00
N ASN A 141 -19.50 2.22 5.40
CA ASN A 141 -20.74 2.20 6.17
C ASN A 141 -21.89 1.54 5.39
N GLN A 142 -21.98 1.78 4.08
CA GLN A 142 -22.93 1.07 3.23
C GLN A 142 -22.62 -0.44 3.14
N GLN A 143 -21.35 -0.83 3.06
CA GLN A 143 -20.96 -2.24 3.06
C GLN A 143 -21.32 -2.92 4.38
N LEU A 144 -21.09 -2.27 5.53
CA LEU A 144 -21.47 -2.78 6.85
C LEU A 144 -23.00 -3.02 6.94
N LYS A 145 -23.84 -2.11 6.43
CA LYS A 145 -25.30 -2.33 6.34
C LYS A 145 -25.65 -3.56 5.52
N LYS A 146 -24.98 -3.79 4.38
CA LYS A 146 -25.18 -4.98 3.54
C LYS A 146 -24.77 -6.26 4.24
N ILE A 147 -23.63 -6.26 4.93
CA ILE A 147 -23.13 -7.40 5.71
C ILE A 147 -24.13 -7.75 6.82
N ARG A 148 -24.61 -6.75 7.58
CA ARG A 148 -25.64 -6.96 8.59
C ARG A 148 -26.89 -7.64 8.02
N LYS A 149 -27.39 -7.13 6.88
CA LYS A 149 -28.55 -7.72 6.21
C LYS A 149 -28.30 -9.15 5.78
N PHE A 150 -27.13 -9.43 5.24
CA PHE A 150 -26.72 -10.77 4.85
C PHE A 150 -26.70 -11.70 6.07
N MET A 151 -26.03 -11.32 7.17
CA MET A 151 -25.92 -12.13 8.37
C MET A 151 -27.29 -12.42 9.01
N ARG A 152 -28.19 -11.44 9.05
CA ARG A 152 -29.56 -11.66 9.57
C ARG A 152 -30.36 -12.70 8.79
N ASN A 153 -30.03 -12.93 7.53
CA ASN A 153 -30.72 -13.89 6.68
C ASN A 153 -30.06 -15.28 6.67
N GLN A 154 -28.95 -15.48 7.41
CA GLN A 154 -28.31 -16.78 7.55
C GLN A 154 -29.06 -17.66 8.55
N SER A 155 -29.15 -18.95 8.28
CA SER A 155 -29.71 -19.95 9.17
C SER A 155 -28.99 -21.28 8.95
N PRO A 156 -28.42 -21.91 9.98
CA PRO A 156 -28.26 -21.40 11.36
C PRO A 156 -27.20 -20.27 11.47
N LEU A 157 -27.35 -19.41 12.47
CA LEU A 157 -26.33 -18.41 12.80
C LEU A 157 -25.18 -19.08 13.56
N GLY A 158 -23.94 -18.81 13.15
CA GLY A 158 -22.74 -19.16 13.88
C GLY A 158 -22.48 -18.23 15.08
N GLU A 159 -21.52 -18.58 15.91
CA GLU A 159 -21.12 -17.77 17.07
C GLU A 159 -20.64 -16.37 16.66
N PHE A 160 -19.88 -16.28 15.57
CA PHE A 160 -19.39 -15.00 15.02
C PHE A 160 -20.54 -14.11 14.57
N GLU A 161 -21.51 -14.64 13.83
CA GLU A 161 -22.64 -13.87 13.34
C GLU A 161 -23.50 -13.35 14.49
N MET A 162 -23.69 -14.14 15.52
CA MET A 162 -24.44 -13.73 16.72
C MET A 162 -23.73 -12.58 17.43
N GLU A 163 -22.44 -12.67 17.69
CA GLU A 163 -21.68 -11.61 18.36
C GLU A 163 -21.58 -10.35 17.50
N PHE A 164 -21.39 -10.49 16.19
CA PHE A 164 -21.41 -9.36 15.26
C PHE A 164 -22.76 -8.62 15.33
N LEU A 165 -23.87 -9.33 15.27
CA LEU A 165 -25.20 -8.71 15.32
C LEU A 165 -25.49 -8.02 16.65
N LYS A 166 -24.98 -8.55 17.78
CA LYS A 166 -25.11 -7.93 19.11
C LYS A 166 -24.38 -6.60 19.22
N CYS A 167 -23.18 -6.50 18.67
CA CYS A 167 -22.36 -5.29 18.78
C CYS A 167 -22.58 -4.29 17.64
N PHE A 168 -23.24 -4.70 16.55
CA PHE A 168 -23.35 -3.92 15.33
C PHE A 168 -23.89 -2.51 15.53
N ASP A 169 -25.03 -2.35 16.22
CA ASP A 169 -25.70 -1.05 16.33
C ASP A 169 -24.81 -0.02 17.05
N ARG A 170 -24.08 -0.43 18.07
CA ARG A 170 -23.14 0.43 18.78
C ARG A 170 -21.94 0.83 17.92
N ILE A 171 -21.32 -0.14 17.25
CA ILE A 171 -20.16 0.13 16.39
C ILE A 171 -20.57 0.98 15.20
N PHE A 172 -21.74 0.71 14.62
CA PHE A 172 -22.26 1.45 13.49
C PHE A 172 -22.59 2.91 13.83
N GLN A 173 -23.13 3.19 15.03
CA GLN A 173 -23.31 4.55 15.53
C GLN A 173 -21.98 5.32 15.61
N TRP A 174 -20.91 4.69 16.10
CA TRP A 174 -19.59 5.31 16.11
C TRP A 174 -19.04 5.59 14.69
N ALA A 175 -19.28 4.66 13.77
CA ALA A 175 -18.86 4.85 12.38
C ALA A 175 -19.64 5.95 11.68
N GLU A 176 -20.93 6.16 12.00
CA GLU A 176 -21.71 7.29 11.48
C GLU A 176 -21.29 8.62 12.13
N ALA A 177 -21.06 8.65 13.44
CA ALA A 177 -20.56 9.85 14.12
C ALA A 177 -19.19 10.31 13.54
N ALA A 178 -18.26 9.37 13.32
CA ALA A 178 -16.96 9.67 12.69
C ALA A 178 -17.07 10.15 11.22
N PHE A 179 -18.21 9.95 10.58
CA PHE A 179 -18.46 10.44 9.22
C PHE A 179 -19.02 11.88 9.22
N GLU A 180 -19.69 12.28 10.30
CA GLU A 180 -20.28 13.61 10.44
C GLU A 180 -19.27 14.68 10.91
N GLU A 181 -18.18 14.28 11.59
CA GLU A 181 -17.04 15.14 11.96
C GLU A 181 -16.15 15.47 10.74
#